data_f23be8e05f0298149504182443e67977
#
_entry.id   f23be8e05f0298149504182443e67977
#
_cell.length_a   1.000
_cell.length_b   1.000
_cell.length_c   1.000
_cell.angle_alpha   90.00
_cell.angle_beta   90.00
_cell.angle_gamma   90.00
#
_symmetry.space_group_name_H-M   'P 1'
#
loop_
_entity.id
_entity.type
_entity.pdbx_description
1 polymer ?
#
loop_
_entity_poly.entity_id
_entity_poly.type
_entity_poly.pdbx_seq_one_letter_code
_entity_poly.pdbx_strand_id
1 'polypeptide(L)'
;SLVTNIMSVDMPTIYGDFQLQVFMEKLTGEHHLAFTKGEWDDESEVLVRVHAANPLADIFGSKRSDKTALLQQSLTLIEKEGTGVVLYMNQMSHEYSVLDQITAIKLQEDGLSKTEIRHALGKKMDARDYGVGAQILRTLGVRKLRLLTNNPVKRVGLKSFGLEMVEEVAIPIDRFDTDHPDEKLDRPEHHGGFLKKLILE
;
A
#
# COMPACT_ATOMS: atom_id res chain seq x y z
N SER A 1 -10.80 19.16 5.21
CA SER A 1 -9.91 18.00 5.09
C SER A 1 -10.53 16.80 5.79
N LEU A 2 -10.46 15.63 5.16
CA LEU A 2 -10.92 14.35 5.73
C LEU A 2 -9.88 13.74 6.69
N VAL A 3 -8.69 14.30 6.76
CA VAL A 3 -7.58 13.83 7.60
C VAL A 3 -7.11 14.90 8.57
N THR A 4 -6.60 14.46 9.72
CA THR A 4 -6.01 15.31 10.75
C THR A 4 -4.70 14.68 11.21
N ASN A 5 -3.62 15.47 11.23
CA ASN A 5 -2.38 15.08 11.90
C ASN A 5 -2.61 15.16 13.41
N ILE A 6 -2.42 14.05 14.11
CA ILE A 6 -2.68 13.96 15.56
C ILE A 6 -1.40 13.84 16.38
N MET A 7 -0.28 13.44 15.79
CA MET A 7 0.96 13.20 16.53
C MET A 7 2.16 13.13 15.57
N SER A 8 3.31 13.53 16.06
CA SER A 8 4.60 13.36 15.40
C SER A 8 5.66 12.96 16.41
N VAL A 9 6.50 12.00 16.06
CA VAL A 9 7.60 11.50 16.89
C VAL A 9 8.84 11.21 16.04
N ASP A 10 10.01 11.25 16.69
CA ASP A 10 11.23 10.73 16.07
C ASP A 10 11.15 9.20 15.97
N MET A 11 11.46 8.66 14.81
CA MET A 11 11.39 7.23 14.53
C MET A 11 12.67 6.73 13.88
N PRO A 12 13.69 6.38 14.66
CA PRO A 12 14.85 5.66 14.14
C PRO A 12 14.46 4.25 13.73
N THR A 13 14.85 3.86 12.53
CA THR A 13 14.62 2.52 11.98
C THR A 13 15.90 1.92 11.46
N ILE A 14 15.89 0.61 11.20
CA ILE A 14 17.03 -0.06 10.53
C ILE A 14 17.24 0.41 9.08
N TYR A 15 16.29 1.14 8.50
CA TYR A 15 16.36 1.69 7.15
C TYR A 15 16.73 3.16 7.10
N GLY A 16 16.77 3.83 8.24
CA GLY A 16 17.10 5.24 8.41
C GLY A 16 16.30 5.90 9.52
N ASP A 17 16.59 7.18 9.77
CA ASP A 17 15.95 7.98 10.79
C ASP A 17 14.90 8.89 10.15
N PHE A 18 13.67 8.78 10.62
CA PHE A 18 12.51 9.49 10.10
C PHE A 18 11.77 10.25 11.20
N GLN A 19 10.97 11.23 10.79
CA GLN A 19 9.84 11.70 11.55
C GLN A 19 8.63 10.82 11.22
N LEU A 20 8.02 10.23 12.23
CA LEU A 20 6.77 9.48 12.06
C LEU A 20 5.60 10.35 12.45
N GLN A 21 4.72 10.62 11.50
CA GLN A 21 3.52 11.39 11.69
C GLN A 21 2.29 10.51 11.59
N VAL A 22 1.33 10.68 12.47
CA VAL A 22 0.08 9.91 12.49
C VAL A 22 -1.06 10.77 12.00
N PHE A 23 -1.76 10.30 11.00
CA PHE A 23 -2.94 10.93 10.43
C PHE A 23 -4.18 10.09 10.72
N MET A 24 -5.19 10.71 11.29
CA MET A 24 -6.49 10.08 11.51
C MET A 24 -7.45 10.48 10.39
N GLU A 25 -8.09 9.50 9.81
CA GLU A 25 -9.22 9.70 8.90
C GLU A 25 -10.49 9.97 9.71
N LYS A 26 -11.11 11.12 9.48
CA LYS A 26 -12.25 11.60 10.30
C LYS A 26 -13.52 10.76 10.14
N LEU A 27 -13.71 10.13 8.97
CA LEU A 27 -14.93 9.37 8.69
C LEU A 27 -14.89 7.96 9.29
N THR A 28 -13.72 7.35 9.33
CA THR A 28 -13.53 5.95 9.74
C THR A 28 -12.86 5.81 11.09
N GLY A 29 -12.13 6.85 11.53
CA GLY A 29 -11.26 6.79 12.70
C GLY A 29 -9.96 6.01 12.44
N GLU A 30 -9.70 5.57 11.21
CA GLU A 30 -8.47 4.87 10.88
C GLU A 30 -7.25 5.78 10.98
N HIS A 31 -6.12 5.18 11.35
CA HIS A 31 -4.84 5.85 11.50
C HIS A 31 -3.90 5.42 10.39
N HIS A 32 -3.38 6.39 9.67
CA HIS A 32 -2.36 6.20 8.65
C HIS A 32 -1.05 6.79 9.13
N LEU A 33 0.06 6.23 8.67
CA LEU A 33 1.40 6.64 9.07
C LEU A 33 2.12 7.31 7.91
N ALA A 34 2.82 8.40 8.20
CA ALA A 34 3.72 9.05 7.27
C ALA A 34 5.14 9.07 7.85
N PHE A 35 6.05 8.34 7.23
CA PHE A 35 7.48 8.43 7.51
C PHE A 35 8.03 9.54 6.62
N THR A 36 8.48 10.63 7.24
CA THR A 36 8.97 11.80 6.52
C THR A 36 10.44 12.05 6.82
N LYS A 37 11.16 12.55 5.82
CA LYS A 37 12.56 12.96 5.95
C LYS A 37 12.82 14.24 5.19
N GLY A 38 13.65 15.11 5.79
CA GLY A 38 14.03 16.38 5.18
C GLY A 38 12.89 17.40 5.15
N GLU A 39 13.14 18.47 4.40
CA GLU A 39 12.23 19.59 4.23
C GLU A 39 11.98 19.86 2.75
N TRP A 40 10.84 20.43 2.44
CA TRP A 40 10.46 20.80 1.07
C TRP A 40 9.55 22.03 1.06
N ASP A 41 9.51 22.69 -0.06
CA ASP A 41 8.59 23.80 -0.38
C ASP A 41 7.61 23.40 -1.50
N ASP A 42 6.80 24.36 -1.94
CA ASP A 42 5.77 24.11 -2.96
C ASP A 42 6.35 23.78 -4.37
N GLU A 43 7.62 24.10 -4.62
CA GLU A 43 8.29 23.82 -5.89
C GLU A 43 9.11 22.51 -5.86
N SER A 44 9.34 21.97 -4.68
CA SER A 44 10.13 20.75 -4.49
C SER A 44 9.45 19.53 -5.11
N GLU A 45 10.21 18.73 -5.83
CA GLU A 45 9.77 17.44 -6.36
C GLU A 45 10.06 16.34 -5.35
N VAL A 46 9.09 16.07 -4.47
CA VAL A 46 9.26 15.19 -3.31
C VAL A 46 9.15 13.72 -3.72
N LEU A 47 10.12 12.90 -3.31
CA LEU A 47 10.08 11.46 -3.50
C LEU A 47 9.04 10.84 -2.56
N VAL A 48 8.05 10.13 -3.13
CA VAL A 48 6.89 9.61 -2.39
C VAL A 48 6.65 8.15 -2.69
N ARG A 49 6.46 7.36 -1.65
CA ARG A 49 5.86 6.03 -1.73
C ARG A 49 4.51 6.01 -1.02
N VAL A 50 3.49 5.51 -1.69
CA VAL A 50 2.21 5.17 -1.05
C VAL A 50 2.12 3.66 -0.94
N HIS A 51 2.16 3.14 0.28
CA HIS A 51 2.16 1.72 0.59
C HIS A 51 0.87 1.33 1.30
N ALA A 52 0.10 0.43 0.71
CA ALA A 52 -1.05 -0.16 1.37
C ALA A 52 -0.58 -1.23 2.36
N ALA A 53 -0.95 -1.11 3.64
CA ALA A 53 -0.57 -2.05 4.68
C ALA A 53 -0.94 -3.49 4.30
N ASN A 54 0.02 -4.39 4.45
CA ASN A 54 -0.16 -5.82 4.21
C ASN A 54 0.65 -6.60 5.26
N PRO A 55 0.04 -6.95 6.41
CA PRO A 55 0.76 -7.60 7.50
C PRO A 55 1.45 -8.90 7.11
N LEU A 56 0.85 -9.70 6.22
CA LEU A 56 1.45 -10.95 5.76
C LEU A 56 2.77 -10.72 5.01
N ALA A 57 2.84 -9.66 4.19
CA ALA A 57 4.07 -9.24 3.53
C ALA A 57 4.96 -8.42 4.46
N ASP A 58 4.44 -7.34 5.04
CA ASP A 58 5.24 -6.32 5.73
C ASP A 58 5.88 -6.85 7.02
N ILE A 59 5.20 -7.77 7.73
CA ILE A 59 5.67 -8.35 8.99
C ILE A 59 6.26 -9.74 8.78
N PHE A 60 5.57 -10.61 8.04
CA PHE A 60 5.90 -12.02 7.92
C PHE A 60 6.69 -12.36 6.65
N GLY A 61 6.91 -11.37 5.76
CA GLY A 61 7.71 -11.57 4.55
C GLY A 61 7.12 -12.57 3.57
N SER A 62 5.79 -12.56 3.38
CA SER A 62 5.13 -13.45 2.42
C SER A 62 5.73 -13.33 1.03
N LYS A 63 6.15 -14.45 0.46
CA LYS A 63 6.67 -14.54 -0.92
C LYS A 63 5.59 -14.43 -2.00
N ARG A 64 4.31 -14.34 -1.61
CA ARG A 64 3.19 -14.14 -2.55
C ARG A 64 3.08 -12.71 -3.06
N SER A 65 3.93 -11.80 -2.56
CA SER A 65 3.90 -10.39 -2.88
C SER A 65 5.28 -9.76 -2.74
N ASP A 66 5.61 -8.79 -3.58
CA ASP A 66 6.82 -7.97 -3.49
C ASP A 66 6.73 -6.87 -2.43
N LYS A 67 5.60 -6.73 -1.73
CA LYS A 67 5.32 -5.58 -0.86
C LYS A 67 6.32 -5.40 0.25
N THR A 68 6.85 -6.47 0.84
CA THR A 68 7.93 -6.40 1.85
C THR A 68 9.14 -5.67 1.30
N ALA A 69 9.65 -6.13 0.16
CA ALA A 69 10.83 -5.54 -0.48
C ALA A 69 10.56 -4.11 -0.94
N LEU A 70 9.37 -3.83 -1.49
CA LEU A 70 8.97 -2.49 -1.92
C LEU A 70 8.95 -1.50 -0.75
N LEU A 71 8.42 -1.88 0.41
CA LEU A 71 8.40 -1.04 1.60
C LEU A 71 9.81 -0.76 2.12
N GLN A 72 10.61 -1.79 2.33
CA GLN A 72 11.96 -1.70 2.85
C GLN A 72 12.86 -0.86 1.94
N GLN A 73 12.80 -1.13 0.64
CA GLN A 73 13.61 -0.39 -0.33
C GLN A 73 13.15 1.06 -0.48
N SER A 74 11.87 1.35 -0.37
CA SER A 74 11.37 2.73 -0.41
C SER A 74 11.88 3.55 0.77
N LEU A 75 11.88 3.00 1.97
CA LEU A 75 12.46 3.65 3.15
C LEU A 75 13.96 3.91 2.95
N THR A 76 14.70 2.93 2.45
CA THR A 76 16.13 3.04 2.18
C THR A 76 16.42 4.11 1.11
N LEU A 77 15.63 4.17 0.04
CA LEU A 77 15.81 5.16 -1.03
C LEU A 77 15.54 6.59 -0.52
N ILE A 78 14.51 6.78 0.30
CA ILE A 78 14.20 8.09 0.87
C ILE A 78 15.27 8.52 1.88
N GLU A 79 15.79 7.59 2.69
CA GLU A 79 16.95 7.87 3.54
C GLU A 79 18.16 8.33 2.72
N LYS A 80 18.45 7.65 1.62
CA LYS A 80 19.57 8.00 0.73
C LYS A 80 19.37 9.34 0.01
N GLU A 81 18.14 9.62 -0.43
CA GLU A 81 17.77 10.90 -1.06
C GLU A 81 17.92 12.06 -0.07
N GLY A 82 17.68 11.82 1.21
CA GLY A 82 17.67 12.82 2.28
C GLY A 82 16.36 13.58 2.42
N THR A 83 15.42 13.41 1.49
CA THR A 83 14.07 14.00 1.53
C THR A 83 13.04 13.06 0.95
N GLY A 84 11.85 13.02 1.53
CA GLY A 84 10.74 12.25 0.98
C GLY A 84 9.74 11.76 2.01
N VAL A 85 8.76 11.02 1.52
CA VAL A 85 7.64 10.50 2.30
C VAL A 85 7.34 9.05 1.95
N VAL A 86 7.23 8.20 2.95
CA VAL A 86 6.53 6.91 2.82
C VAL A 86 5.21 7.02 3.56
N LEU A 87 4.10 6.95 2.84
CA LEU A 87 2.78 6.77 3.43
C LEU A 87 2.52 5.29 3.63
N TYR A 88 2.26 4.89 4.86
CA TYR A 88 1.79 3.55 5.21
C TYR A 88 0.29 3.64 5.49
N MET A 89 -0.50 3.25 4.49
CA MET A 89 -1.95 3.37 4.50
C MET A 89 -2.55 2.13 5.16
N ASN A 90 -3.15 2.34 6.32
CA ASN A 90 -3.87 1.29 7.02
C ASN A 90 -5.32 1.27 6.50
N GLN A 91 -5.73 0.18 5.88
CA GLN A 91 -7.05 0.04 5.24
C GLN A 91 -7.85 -1.09 5.90
N MET A 92 -7.70 -1.25 7.21
CA MET A 92 -8.30 -2.36 7.96
C MET A 92 -9.83 -2.39 7.88
N SER A 93 -10.49 -1.24 7.69
CA SER A 93 -11.95 -1.15 7.64
C SER A 93 -12.54 -1.27 6.23
N HIS A 94 -11.74 -1.07 5.17
CA HIS A 94 -12.36 -0.86 3.85
C HIS A 94 -12.21 -1.98 2.85
N GLU A 95 -11.10 -2.72 2.77
CA GLU A 95 -11.03 -3.69 1.68
C GLU A 95 -10.10 -4.88 1.87
N TYR A 96 -9.12 -4.80 2.75
CA TYR A 96 -8.17 -5.90 2.90
C TYR A 96 -7.83 -6.15 4.36
N SER A 97 -8.83 -6.56 5.12
CA SER A 97 -8.56 -7.18 6.42
C SER A 97 -7.61 -8.37 6.22
N VAL A 98 -6.86 -8.76 7.25
CA VAL A 98 -6.02 -9.96 7.18
C VAL A 98 -6.84 -11.18 6.76
N LEU A 99 -8.09 -11.26 7.22
CA LEU A 99 -9.01 -12.33 6.82
C LEU A 99 -9.32 -12.31 5.33
N ASP A 100 -9.60 -11.13 4.75
CA ASP A 100 -9.85 -11.01 3.30
C ASP A 100 -8.63 -11.43 2.48
N GLN A 101 -7.43 -11.06 2.92
CA GLN A 101 -6.18 -11.47 2.27
C GLN A 101 -6.00 -12.99 2.29
N ILE A 102 -6.23 -13.62 3.45
CA ILE A 102 -6.14 -15.08 3.59
C ILE A 102 -7.24 -15.76 2.77
N THR A 103 -8.45 -15.23 2.77
CA THR A 103 -9.56 -15.73 1.95
C THR A 103 -9.24 -15.65 0.46
N ALA A 104 -8.64 -14.52 0.00
CA ALA A 104 -8.20 -14.37 -1.38
C ALA A 104 -7.16 -15.43 -1.77
N ILE A 105 -6.19 -15.70 -0.88
CA ILE A 105 -5.20 -16.76 -1.08
C ILE A 105 -5.89 -18.12 -1.22
N LYS A 106 -6.83 -18.42 -0.33
CA LYS A 106 -7.56 -19.70 -0.37
C LYS A 106 -8.37 -19.85 -1.65
N LEU A 107 -9.07 -18.82 -2.09
CA LEU A 107 -9.82 -18.82 -3.34
C LEU A 107 -8.89 -18.99 -4.57
N GLN A 108 -7.70 -18.41 -4.53
CA GLN A 108 -6.69 -18.60 -5.58
C GLN A 108 -6.18 -20.04 -5.60
N GLU A 109 -5.95 -20.65 -4.44
CA GLU A 109 -5.59 -22.07 -4.33
C GLU A 109 -6.69 -22.99 -4.87
N ASP A 110 -7.95 -22.58 -4.72
CA ASP A 110 -9.12 -23.30 -5.26
C ASP A 110 -9.34 -23.03 -6.77
N GLY A 111 -8.43 -22.30 -7.42
CA GLY A 111 -8.39 -22.09 -8.86
C GLY A 111 -9.14 -20.88 -9.39
N LEU A 112 -9.61 -19.97 -8.51
CA LEU A 112 -10.29 -18.76 -8.95
C LEU A 112 -9.29 -17.74 -9.50
N SER A 113 -9.68 -17.06 -10.56
CA SER A 113 -8.94 -15.92 -11.12
C SER A 113 -9.03 -14.69 -10.20
N LYS A 114 -8.08 -13.75 -10.38
CA LYS A 114 -8.08 -12.49 -9.63
C LYS A 114 -9.40 -11.71 -9.75
N THR A 115 -10.07 -11.77 -10.91
CA THR A 115 -11.35 -11.11 -11.15
C THR A 115 -12.48 -11.78 -10.38
N GLU A 116 -12.53 -13.12 -10.40
CA GLU A 116 -13.53 -13.90 -9.65
C GLU A 116 -13.35 -13.71 -8.13
N ILE A 117 -12.11 -13.70 -7.62
CA ILE A 117 -11.81 -13.43 -6.22
C ILE A 117 -12.32 -12.05 -5.80
N ARG A 118 -12.04 -11.02 -6.62
CA ARG A 118 -12.50 -9.65 -6.34
C ARG A 118 -14.02 -9.57 -6.28
N HIS A 119 -14.69 -10.27 -7.20
CA HIS A 119 -16.15 -10.33 -7.23
C HIS A 119 -16.71 -11.10 -6.03
N ALA A 120 -16.12 -12.25 -5.69
CA ALA A 120 -16.53 -13.07 -4.54
C ALA A 120 -16.37 -12.33 -3.19
N LEU A 121 -15.35 -11.49 -3.05
CA LEU A 121 -15.15 -10.66 -1.86
C LEU A 121 -16.02 -9.40 -1.84
N GLY A 122 -16.83 -9.13 -2.88
CA GLY A 122 -17.72 -7.96 -2.97
C GLY A 122 -16.98 -6.62 -3.02
N LYS A 123 -15.70 -6.62 -3.39
CA LYS A 123 -14.83 -5.45 -3.30
C LYS A 123 -14.90 -4.61 -4.57
N LYS A 124 -15.43 -3.41 -4.45
CA LYS A 124 -15.28 -2.36 -5.47
C LYS A 124 -14.06 -1.53 -5.11
N MET A 125 -13.16 -1.29 -6.08
CA MET A 125 -12.12 -0.26 -5.89
C MET A 125 -12.81 1.07 -5.62
N ASP A 126 -12.73 1.52 -4.37
CA ASP A 126 -13.29 2.82 -4.01
C ASP A 126 -12.28 3.93 -4.37
N ALA A 127 -12.72 4.85 -5.23
CA ALA A 127 -11.93 6.04 -5.57
C ALA A 127 -11.60 6.92 -4.34
N ARG A 128 -12.28 6.71 -3.21
CA ARG A 128 -12.05 7.44 -1.95
C ARG A 128 -10.68 7.14 -1.33
N ASP A 129 -10.13 5.94 -1.54
CA ASP A 129 -8.85 5.53 -0.93
C ASP A 129 -7.68 6.37 -1.46
N TYR A 130 -7.69 6.72 -2.75
CA TYR A 130 -6.70 7.64 -3.31
C TYR A 130 -6.82 9.06 -2.73
N GLY A 131 -8.03 9.47 -2.38
CA GLY A 131 -8.31 10.78 -1.81
C GLY A 131 -7.70 11.00 -0.43
N VAL A 132 -7.69 9.98 0.42
CA VAL A 132 -7.11 10.06 1.77
C VAL A 132 -5.60 10.25 1.69
N GLY A 133 -4.90 9.42 0.92
CA GLY A 133 -3.46 9.54 0.72
C GLY A 133 -3.07 10.89 0.10
N ALA A 134 -3.82 11.36 -0.88
CA ALA A 134 -3.59 12.67 -1.50
C ALA A 134 -3.76 13.83 -0.50
N GLN A 135 -4.77 13.75 0.37
CA GLN A 135 -4.97 14.77 1.41
C GLN A 135 -3.88 14.75 2.47
N ILE A 136 -3.36 13.59 2.84
CA ILE A 136 -2.20 13.48 3.74
C ILE A 136 -1.00 14.17 3.10
N LEU A 137 -0.67 13.86 1.83
CA LEU A 137 0.44 14.50 1.11
C LEU A 137 0.26 16.02 1.04
N ARG A 138 -0.94 16.50 0.75
CA ARG A 138 -1.25 17.93 0.76
C ARG A 138 -1.02 18.57 2.13
N THR A 139 -1.44 17.90 3.19
CA THR A 139 -1.26 18.38 4.57
C THR A 139 0.21 18.43 4.96
N LEU A 140 1.02 17.51 4.43
CA LEU A 140 2.49 17.50 4.57
C LEU A 140 3.19 18.59 3.72
N GLY A 141 2.46 19.36 2.93
CA GLY A 141 3.03 20.41 2.08
C GLY A 141 3.53 19.90 0.72
N VAL A 142 3.33 18.65 0.38
CA VAL A 142 3.69 18.13 -0.95
C VAL A 142 2.78 18.73 -2.02
N ARG A 143 3.36 19.21 -3.11
CA ARG A 143 2.67 19.75 -4.30
C ARG A 143 3.06 18.98 -5.55
N LYS A 144 4.35 18.76 -5.74
CA LYS A 144 4.91 18.00 -6.84
C LYS A 144 5.55 16.73 -6.27
N LEU A 145 5.26 15.58 -6.86
CA LEU A 145 5.79 14.31 -6.38
C LEU A 145 6.44 13.47 -7.48
N ARG A 146 7.52 12.82 -7.11
CA ARG A 146 8.16 11.73 -7.82
C ARG A 146 7.70 10.43 -7.15
N LEU A 147 6.88 9.63 -7.83
CA LEU A 147 6.20 8.49 -7.23
C LEU A 147 7.05 7.22 -7.37
N LEU A 148 7.44 6.64 -6.24
CA LEU A 148 8.08 5.32 -6.15
C LEU A 148 7.05 4.23 -6.42
N THR A 149 7.16 3.59 -7.60
CA THR A 149 6.23 2.54 -8.02
C THR A 149 6.85 1.64 -9.08
N ASN A 150 6.52 0.35 -9.04
CA ASN A 150 6.85 -0.61 -10.10
C ASN A 150 5.64 -0.99 -10.96
N ASN A 151 4.48 -0.40 -10.68
CA ASN A 151 3.27 -0.59 -11.47
C ASN A 151 2.87 0.73 -12.14
N PRO A 152 2.44 0.71 -13.43
CA PRO A 152 1.91 1.89 -14.08
C PRO A 152 0.72 2.45 -13.27
N VAL A 153 0.82 3.71 -12.86
CA VAL A 153 -0.24 4.37 -12.10
C VAL A 153 -1.10 5.17 -13.06
N LYS A 154 -2.42 4.97 -12.97
CA LYS A 154 -3.34 5.87 -13.66
C LYS A 154 -3.24 7.24 -13.00
N ARG A 155 -2.72 8.24 -13.73
CA ARG A 155 -2.56 9.63 -13.28
C ARG A 155 -3.89 10.37 -13.01
N VAL A 156 -5.00 9.63 -13.08
CA VAL A 156 -6.35 10.19 -12.94
C VAL A 156 -6.62 10.50 -11.46
N GLY A 157 -6.92 11.75 -11.18
CA GLY A 157 -7.42 12.18 -9.86
C GLY A 157 -6.44 12.95 -8.98
N LEU A 158 -5.11 12.84 -9.14
CA LEU A 158 -4.16 13.58 -8.29
C LEU A 158 -4.29 15.09 -8.46
N LYS A 159 -4.52 15.57 -9.69
CA LYS A 159 -4.73 16.99 -9.97
C LYS A 159 -5.92 17.59 -9.24
N SER A 160 -7.00 16.82 -9.06
CA SER A 160 -8.19 17.29 -8.32
C SER A 160 -7.91 17.54 -6.85
N PHE A 161 -6.83 16.94 -6.30
CA PHE A 161 -6.34 17.19 -4.94
C PHE A 161 -5.20 18.22 -4.88
N GLY A 162 -4.88 18.86 -6.02
CA GLY A 162 -3.80 19.83 -6.10
C GLY A 162 -2.40 19.23 -6.01
N LEU A 163 -2.24 17.99 -6.44
CA LEU A 163 -0.96 17.29 -6.57
C LEU A 163 -0.59 17.12 -8.03
N GLU A 164 0.69 17.30 -8.34
CA GLU A 164 1.27 17.03 -9.65
C GLU A 164 2.25 15.84 -9.54
N MET A 165 2.01 14.79 -10.31
CA MET A 165 2.97 13.70 -10.46
C MET A 165 3.94 14.07 -11.59
N VAL A 166 5.18 14.37 -11.22
CA VAL A 166 6.23 14.79 -12.15
C VAL A 166 6.89 13.58 -12.81
N GLU A 167 7.15 12.53 -12.02
CA GLU A 167 7.89 11.36 -12.46
C GLU A 167 7.41 10.10 -11.74
N GLU A 168 7.45 8.96 -12.42
CA GLU A 168 7.39 7.63 -11.81
C GLU A 168 8.81 7.09 -11.67
N VAL A 169 9.19 6.73 -10.44
CA VAL A 169 10.51 6.21 -10.11
C VAL A 169 10.41 4.73 -9.78
N ALA A 170 11.12 3.90 -10.55
CA ALA A 170 11.17 2.47 -10.28
C ALA A 170 11.89 2.16 -8.96
N ILE A 171 11.39 1.15 -8.24
CA ILE A 171 11.98 0.66 -7.00
C ILE A 171 12.80 -0.58 -7.36
N PRO A 172 14.15 -0.53 -7.22
CA PRO A 172 14.99 -1.69 -7.50
C PRO A 172 14.82 -2.74 -6.41
N ILE A 173 14.20 -3.86 -6.76
CA ILE A 173 14.02 -5.03 -5.90
C ILE A 173 14.31 -6.30 -6.68
N ASP A 174 14.77 -7.34 -5.98
CA ASP A 174 14.75 -8.69 -6.50
C ASP A 174 13.29 -9.18 -6.45
N ARG A 175 12.65 -9.32 -7.61
CA ARG A 175 11.29 -9.84 -7.69
C ARG A 175 11.33 -11.32 -7.33
N PHE A 176 10.51 -11.72 -6.38
CA PHE A 176 10.13 -13.12 -6.29
C PHE A 176 9.38 -13.46 -7.58
N ASP A 177 9.78 -14.57 -8.20
CA ASP A 177 9.09 -15.05 -9.39
C ASP A 177 7.66 -15.50 -9.00
N THR A 178 6.75 -14.53 -9.02
CA THR A 178 5.33 -14.76 -8.76
C THR A 178 4.61 -15.27 -10.01
N ASP A 179 5.33 -15.37 -11.14
CA ASP A 179 4.80 -15.74 -12.44
C ASP A 179 4.92 -17.26 -12.73
N HIS A 180 5.28 -18.10 -11.75
CA HIS A 180 5.08 -19.53 -11.83
C HIS A 180 3.79 -19.95 -11.10
N PRO A 181 2.60 -19.77 -11.74
CA PRO A 181 1.38 -20.36 -11.21
C PRO A 181 1.33 -21.87 -11.39
N ASP A 182 2.32 -22.49 -12.05
CA ASP A 182 2.20 -23.83 -12.62
C ASP A 182 3.29 -24.84 -12.25
N GLU A 183 4.06 -24.65 -11.21
CA GLU A 183 4.53 -25.84 -10.55
C GLU A 183 3.34 -26.41 -9.77
N LYS A 184 2.61 -27.27 -10.47
CA LYS A 184 1.63 -28.19 -9.87
C LYS A 184 2.35 -29.00 -8.80
N LEU A 185 2.41 -28.45 -7.59
CA LEU A 185 2.57 -29.27 -6.41
C LEU A 185 1.39 -30.25 -6.47
N ASP A 186 1.72 -31.53 -6.60
CA ASP A 186 0.79 -32.65 -6.46
C ASP A 186 0.10 -32.47 -5.10
N ARG A 187 -1.09 -31.87 -5.10
CA ARG A 187 -1.85 -31.58 -3.88
C ARG A 187 -2.94 -32.59 -3.75
N PRO A 188 -3.07 -33.24 -2.58
CA PRO A 188 -4.23 -34.07 -2.32
C PRO A 188 -5.49 -33.22 -2.47
N GLU A 189 -6.50 -33.78 -3.11
CA GLU A 189 -7.84 -33.18 -3.27
C GLU A 189 -8.41 -32.78 -1.91
N HIS A 190 -8.28 -31.52 -1.54
CA HIS A 190 -8.94 -30.97 -0.37
C HIS A 190 -10.29 -30.39 -0.77
N HIS A 191 -11.32 -30.95 -0.21
CA HIS A 191 -12.72 -30.63 -0.38
C HIS A 191 -13.01 -29.15 -0.13
N GLY A 192 -13.12 -28.34 -1.20
CA GLY A 192 -13.42 -26.91 -1.18
C GLY A 192 -14.85 -26.54 -0.74
N GLY A 193 -15.50 -27.39 0.08
CA GLY A 193 -16.89 -27.19 0.47
C GLY A 193 -17.16 -26.14 1.55
N PHE A 194 -16.21 -25.91 2.45
CA PHE A 194 -16.46 -25.13 3.67
C PHE A 194 -16.52 -23.61 3.40
N LEU A 195 -15.59 -23.07 2.62
CA LEU A 195 -15.57 -21.63 2.37
C LEU A 195 -16.62 -21.17 1.36
N LYS A 196 -17.00 -22.01 0.40
CA LYS A 196 -18.13 -21.72 -0.49
C LYS A 196 -19.43 -21.52 0.30
N LYS A 197 -19.61 -22.28 1.38
CA LYS A 197 -20.80 -22.19 2.23
C LYS A 197 -20.81 -20.93 3.10
N LEU A 198 -19.64 -20.44 3.53
CA LEU A 198 -19.49 -19.25 4.38
C LEU A 198 -19.65 -17.92 3.62
N ILE A 199 -19.41 -17.94 2.32
CA ILE A 199 -19.42 -16.72 1.46
C ILE A 199 -20.77 -16.54 0.74
N LEU A 200 -21.57 -17.61 0.62
CA LEU A 200 -22.82 -17.62 -0.13
C LEU A 200 -24.09 -17.61 0.79
N GLU A 201 -23.94 -17.68 2.09
CA GLU A 201 -24.96 -17.40 3.08
C GLU A 201 -24.77 -15.98 3.68
#